data_446c8edd45d71d6e72d2b801a880ff08
#
_entry.id   446c8edd45d71d6e72d2b801a880ff08
#
_cell.length_a   1.000
_cell.length_b   1.000
_cell.length_c   1.000
_cell.angle_alpha   90.00
_cell.angle_beta   90.00
_cell.angle_gamma   90.00
#
_symmetry.space_group_name_H-M   'P 1'
#
loop_
_entity.id
_entity.type
_entity.pdbx_description
1 polymer ?
#
loop_
_entity_poly.entity_id
_entity_poly.type
_entity_poly.pdbx_seq_one_letter_code
_entity_poly.pdbx_strand_id
1 'polypeptide(L)'
;MSSPDLERNIAEWTKANADYTDGSASRAWAREEMSWGVFNVPESNVGCLGDVAGLDVVELGCGTAYVSAWLTKRGARVVGVDPTPAQLATARRMMRETGIEFQLVEAPGESVPLLVASFDLALSEYGACLWADPYQWIPEAARLLRPGGRLIFLTNSNIAQLCAPDDGRLGTTLLRPLFGMYRMEWPSEVGVEFHLPHGEWIRLLRAHGFEVEALHELQAPEDAEAHRYYDYVGPDWARRWPSEEIWVARKR
;
A
#
# COMPACT_ATOMS: atom_id res chain seq x y z
N MET A 1 -3.96 19.34 -13.05
CA MET A 1 -2.58 19.77 -12.78
C MET A 1 -2.03 18.83 -11.72
N SER A 2 -0.82 18.33 -11.89
CA SER A 2 -0.15 17.49 -10.90
C SER A 2 0.05 18.28 -9.60
N SER A 3 -0.12 17.65 -8.44
CA SER A 3 0.20 18.30 -7.17
C SER A 3 1.72 18.28 -6.95
N PRO A 4 2.30 19.28 -6.24
CA PRO A 4 3.73 19.26 -5.91
C PRO A 4 4.16 18.00 -5.16
N ASP A 5 3.30 17.44 -4.30
CA ASP A 5 3.60 16.23 -3.53
C ASP A 5 3.63 14.99 -4.44
N LEU A 6 2.71 14.90 -5.41
CA LEU A 6 2.74 13.84 -6.41
C LEU A 6 4.03 13.85 -7.24
N GLU A 7 4.52 15.03 -7.65
CA GLU A 7 5.77 15.16 -8.41
C GLU A 7 6.98 14.69 -7.57
N ARG A 8 7.01 15.05 -6.30
CA ARG A 8 8.02 14.58 -5.34
C ARG A 8 7.99 13.07 -5.18
N ASN A 9 6.80 12.49 -5.01
CA ASN A 9 6.62 11.05 -4.83
C ASN A 9 6.99 10.26 -6.10
N ILE A 10 6.68 10.77 -7.29
CA ILE A 10 7.15 10.18 -8.56
C ILE A 10 8.68 10.21 -8.63
N ALA A 11 9.32 11.30 -8.22
CA ALA A 11 10.79 11.41 -8.22
C ALA A 11 11.41 10.41 -7.22
N GLU A 12 10.87 10.31 -6.00
CA GLU A 12 11.33 9.35 -4.98
C GLU A 12 11.22 7.91 -5.49
N TRP A 13 10.07 7.52 -6.02
CA TRP A 13 9.86 6.16 -6.50
C TRP A 13 10.56 5.85 -7.82
N THR A 14 10.90 6.86 -8.61
CA THR A 14 11.80 6.69 -9.76
C THR A 14 13.22 6.35 -9.30
N LYS A 15 13.72 7.06 -8.27
CA LYS A 15 15.00 6.77 -7.64
C LYS A 15 15.00 5.39 -6.98
N ALA A 16 14.01 5.08 -6.17
CA ALA A 16 13.86 3.78 -5.52
C ALA A 16 13.80 2.62 -6.54
N ASN A 17 13.19 2.84 -7.71
CA ASN A 17 13.18 1.84 -8.77
C ASN A 17 14.60 1.53 -9.26
N ALA A 18 15.40 2.54 -9.55
CA ALA A 18 16.79 2.37 -9.97
C ALA A 18 17.66 1.74 -8.86
N ASP A 19 17.41 2.11 -7.60
CA ASP A 19 18.22 1.66 -6.46
C ASP A 19 17.94 0.20 -6.07
N TYR A 20 16.68 -0.25 -6.09
CA TYR A 20 16.35 -1.60 -5.59
C TYR A 20 15.06 -2.25 -6.09
N THR A 21 13.98 -1.52 -6.45
CA THR A 21 12.71 -2.21 -6.75
C THR A 21 12.75 -2.94 -8.06
N ASP A 22 13.45 -2.43 -9.10
CA ASP A 22 13.66 -3.16 -10.34
C ASP A 22 14.48 -4.44 -10.13
N GLY A 23 15.57 -4.35 -9.38
CA GLY A 23 16.44 -5.50 -9.09
C GLY A 23 15.79 -6.57 -8.22
N SER A 24 14.81 -6.21 -7.38
CA SER A 24 14.09 -7.15 -6.52
C SER A 24 12.81 -7.72 -7.12
N ALA A 25 12.32 -7.15 -8.22
CA ALA A 25 11.03 -7.49 -8.81
C ALA A 25 10.86 -8.97 -9.14
N SER A 26 11.86 -9.62 -9.78
CA SER A 26 11.78 -11.03 -10.14
C SER A 26 11.52 -11.93 -8.94
N ARG A 27 12.18 -11.67 -7.80
CA ARG A 27 11.98 -12.43 -6.57
C ARG A 27 10.60 -12.20 -5.98
N ALA A 28 10.09 -10.96 -5.98
CA ALA A 28 8.76 -10.63 -5.50
C ALA A 28 7.67 -11.30 -6.34
N TRP A 29 7.78 -11.24 -7.68
CA TRP A 29 6.84 -11.86 -8.60
C TRP A 29 6.84 -13.40 -8.56
N ALA A 30 7.99 -14.02 -8.22
CA ALA A 30 8.12 -15.48 -8.13
C ALA A 30 7.42 -16.09 -6.91
N ARG A 31 7.05 -15.30 -5.90
CA ARG A 31 6.37 -15.83 -4.71
C ARG A 31 5.04 -16.49 -5.07
N GLU A 32 4.74 -17.59 -4.41
CA GLU A 32 3.48 -18.32 -4.59
C GLU A 32 2.39 -17.81 -3.64
N GLU A 33 2.77 -17.45 -2.43
CA GLU A 33 1.84 -16.94 -1.42
C GLU A 33 1.95 -15.42 -1.31
N MET A 34 0.78 -14.77 -1.22
CA MET A 34 0.71 -13.35 -0.89
C MET A 34 1.14 -13.13 0.56
N SER A 35 1.91 -12.08 0.79
CA SER A 35 2.32 -11.63 2.11
C SER A 35 2.20 -10.12 2.22
N TRP A 36 2.10 -9.62 3.45
CA TRP A 36 1.89 -8.23 3.78
C TRP A 36 3.12 -7.62 4.42
N GLY A 37 3.43 -6.40 4.00
CA GLY A 37 4.35 -5.49 4.66
C GLY A 37 5.81 -5.90 4.67
N VAL A 38 6.59 -5.17 5.45
CA VAL A 38 8.06 -5.26 5.52
C VAL A 38 8.53 -6.65 5.97
N PHE A 39 7.80 -7.28 6.89
CA PHE A 39 8.16 -8.60 7.44
C PHE A 39 7.49 -9.76 6.72
N ASN A 40 6.85 -9.53 5.58
CA ASN A 40 6.23 -10.55 4.74
C ASN A 40 5.27 -11.47 5.52
N VAL A 41 4.37 -10.88 6.32
CA VAL A 41 3.36 -11.65 7.06
C VAL A 41 2.44 -12.36 6.07
N PRO A 42 2.36 -13.70 6.06
CA PRO A 42 1.58 -14.43 5.08
C PRO A 42 0.08 -14.07 5.14
N GLU A 43 -0.58 -13.97 3.98
CA GLU A 43 -2.04 -13.75 3.93
C GLU A 43 -2.79 -14.87 4.63
N SER A 44 -2.28 -16.11 4.61
CA SER A 44 -2.86 -17.24 5.34
C SER A 44 -2.93 -17.02 6.86
N ASN A 45 -2.07 -16.15 7.41
CA ASN A 45 -2.09 -15.79 8.83
C ASN A 45 -3.04 -14.62 9.12
N VAL A 46 -3.27 -13.73 8.15
CA VAL A 46 -4.13 -12.54 8.29
C VAL A 46 -5.57 -12.84 7.89
N GLY A 47 -5.76 -13.47 6.74
CA GLY A 47 -7.07 -13.90 6.23
C GLY A 47 -7.99 -12.75 5.81
N CYS A 48 -7.43 -11.58 5.45
CA CYS A 48 -8.25 -10.40 5.14
C CYS A 48 -8.73 -10.33 3.68
N LEU A 49 -8.02 -10.97 2.73
CA LEU A 49 -8.42 -10.96 1.32
C LEU A 49 -9.60 -11.90 1.02
N GLY A 50 -9.59 -13.10 1.59
CA GLY A 50 -10.51 -14.16 1.22
C GLY A 50 -10.27 -14.70 -0.20
N ASP A 51 -11.33 -15.26 -0.80
CA ASP A 51 -11.29 -15.72 -2.20
C ASP A 51 -11.41 -14.55 -3.16
N VAL A 52 -10.42 -14.40 -4.03
CA VAL A 52 -10.35 -13.34 -5.05
C VAL A 52 -10.61 -13.85 -6.47
N ALA A 53 -10.83 -15.17 -6.64
CA ALA A 53 -11.05 -15.76 -7.95
C ALA A 53 -12.29 -15.14 -8.63
N GLY A 54 -12.10 -14.66 -9.86
CA GLY A 54 -13.15 -14.02 -10.64
C GLY A 54 -13.53 -12.60 -10.22
N LEU A 55 -12.92 -12.03 -9.17
CA LEU A 55 -13.16 -10.63 -8.80
C LEU A 55 -12.47 -9.66 -9.76
N ASP A 56 -13.09 -8.51 -9.99
CA ASP A 56 -12.47 -7.34 -10.60
C ASP A 56 -11.73 -6.56 -9.51
N VAL A 57 -10.41 -6.47 -9.62
CA VAL A 57 -9.54 -5.86 -8.60
C VAL A 57 -8.78 -4.68 -9.17
N VAL A 58 -8.73 -3.56 -8.44
CA VAL A 58 -7.83 -2.46 -8.72
C VAL A 58 -6.80 -2.33 -7.59
N GLU A 59 -5.50 -2.28 -7.95
CA GLU A 59 -4.42 -1.97 -7.02
C GLU A 59 -4.00 -0.51 -7.22
N LEU A 60 -4.13 0.32 -6.17
CA LEU A 60 -3.81 1.74 -6.18
C LEU A 60 -2.42 1.98 -5.60
N GLY A 61 -1.48 2.41 -6.45
CA GLY A 61 -0.07 2.50 -6.15
C GLY A 61 0.61 1.12 -6.25
N CYS A 62 0.50 0.47 -7.41
CA CYS A 62 0.97 -0.91 -7.58
C CYS A 62 2.50 -1.05 -7.67
N GLY A 63 3.24 0.03 -7.86
CA GLY A 63 4.69 -0.02 -8.02
C GLY A 63 5.12 -0.97 -9.14
N THR A 64 6.00 -1.94 -8.82
CA THR A 64 6.40 -3.00 -9.76
C THR A 64 5.34 -4.09 -9.94
N ALA A 65 4.15 -3.93 -9.38
CA ALA A 65 2.94 -4.72 -9.55
C ALA A 65 3.06 -6.21 -9.12
N TYR A 66 3.86 -6.51 -8.10
CA TYR A 66 4.00 -7.88 -7.61
C TYR A 66 2.72 -8.37 -6.90
N VAL A 67 2.00 -7.50 -6.18
CA VAL A 67 0.71 -7.84 -5.57
C VAL A 67 -0.33 -8.09 -6.65
N SER A 68 -0.41 -7.24 -7.68
CA SER A 68 -1.25 -7.48 -8.86
C SER A 68 -0.97 -8.85 -9.49
N ALA A 69 0.32 -9.24 -9.61
CA ALA A 69 0.70 -10.55 -10.15
C ALA A 69 0.22 -11.70 -9.24
N TRP A 70 0.34 -11.58 -7.93
CA TRP A 70 -0.15 -12.61 -6.99
C TRP A 70 -1.67 -12.77 -7.05
N LEU A 71 -2.41 -11.67 -7.15
CA LEU A 71 -3.87 -11.70 -7.30
C LEU A 71 -4.28 -12.31 -8.64
N THR A 72 -3.56 -12.01 -9.72
CA THR A 72 -3.78 -12.61 -11.05
C THR A 72 -3.55 -14.11 -11.03
N LYS A 73 -2.49 -14.60 -10.38
CA LYS A 73 -2.25 -16.04 -10.19
C LYS A 73 -3.38 -16.74 -9.43
N ARG A 74 -4.11 -16.02 -8.58
CA ARG A 74 -5.28 -16.51 -7.84
C ARG A 74 -6.59 -16.37 -8.62
N GLY A 75 -6.53 -15.97 -9.89
CA GLY A 75 -7.70 -15.89 -10.76
C GLY A 75 -8.48 -14.58 -10.70
N ALA A 76 -7.96 -13.54 -10.08
CA ALA A 76 -8.55 -12.20 -10.15
C ALA A 76 -8.31 -11.55 -11.53
N ARG A 77 -9.22 -10.67 -11.93
CA ARG A 77 -9.03 -9.75 -13.07
C ARG A 77 -8.51 -8.43 -12.54
N VAL A 78 -7.22 -8.19 -12.71
CA VAL A 78 -6.52 -7.09 -12.03
C VAL A 78 -6.24 -5.92 -12.95
N VAL A 79 -6.36 -4.71 -12.41
CA VAL A 79 -5.81 -3.46 -12.98
C VAL A 79 -4.84 -2.87 -11.96
N GLY A 80 -3.56 -2.77 -12.32
CA GLY A 80 -2.55 -2.06 -11.53
C GLY A 80 -2.47 -0.59 -11.92
N VAL A 81 -2.50 0.31 -10.96
CA VAL A 81 -2.42 1.77 -11.15
C VAL A 81 -1.23 2.31 -10.41
N ASP A 82 -0.35 3.04 -11.08
CA ASP A 82 0.79 3.73 -10.47
C ASP A 82 1.15 5.00 -11.25
N PRO A 83 1.51 6.10 -10.61
CA PRO A 83 1.90 7.33 -11.30
C PRO A 83 3.34 7.31 -11.82
N THR A 84 4.17 6.31 -11.44
CA THR A 84 5.62 6.30 -11.68
C THR A 84 5.97 5.48 -12.93
N PRO A 85 6.38 6.11 -14.05
CA PRO A 85 6.70 5.38 -15.29
C PRO A 85 7.78 4.32 -15.13
N ALA A 86 8.79 4.56 -14.27
CA ALA A 86 9.87 3.61 -14.01
C ALA A 86 9.36 2.31 -13.35
N GLN A 87 8.47 2.42 -12.35
CA GLN A 87 7.83 1.28 -11.71
C GLN A 87 7.02 0.46 -12.72
N LEU A 88 6.20 1.13 -13.52
CA LEU A 88 5.39 0.46 -14.56
C LEU A 88 6.25 -0.15 -15.68
N ALA A 89 7.41 0.41 -15.99
CA ALA A 89 8.35 -0.20 -16.94
C ALA A 89 8.87 -1.55 -16.41
N THR A 90 9.22 -1.62 -15.12
CA THR A 90 9.59 -2.86 -14.44
C THR A 90 8.43 -3.86 -14.45
N ALA A 91 7.20 -3.42 -14.11
CA ALA A 91 6.01 -4.28 -14.14
C ALA A 91 5.80 -4.89 -15.54
N ARG A 92 5.88 -4.06 -16.61
CA ARG A 92 5.77 -4.54 -18.01
C ARG A 92 6.88 -5.52 -18.40
N ARG A 93 8.10 -5.33 -17.89
CA ARG A 93 9.20 -6.28 -18.07
C ARG A 93 8.87 -7.61 -17.41
N MET A 94 8.41 -7.59 -16.16
CA MET A 94 8.04 -8.79 -15.41
C MET A 94 6.88 -9.55 -16.06
N MET A 95 5.87 -8.85 -16.58
CA MET A 95 4.78 -9.47 -17.35
C MET A 95 5.31 -10.27 -18.54
N ARG A 96 6.24 -9.69 -19.32
CA ARG A 96 6.85 -10.40 -20.47
C ARG A 96 7.69 -11.61 -20.04
N GLU A 97 8.43 -11.50 -18.95
CA GLU A 97 9.32 -12.56 -18.44
C GLU A 97 8.54 -13.74 -17.84
N THR A 98 7.40 -13.47 -17.20
CA THR A 98 6.62 -14.48 -16.47
C THR A 98 5.40 -15.00 -17.23
N GLY A 99 4.94 -14.27 -18.26
CA GLY A 99 3.68 -14.56 -18.96
C GLY A 99 2.42 -14.25 -18.14
N ILE A 100 2.54 -13.57 -16.98
CA ILE A 100 1.40 -13.14 -16.18
C ILE A 100 0.97 -11.78 -16.71
N GLU A 101 -0.26 -11.67 -17.22
CA GLU A 101 -0.76 -10.46 -17.87
C GLU A 101 -1.95 -9.86 -17.14
N PHE A 102 -1.96 -8.54 -17.00
CA PHE A 102 -3.06 -7.72 -16.50
C PHE A 102 -2.92 -6.29 -17.01
N GLN A 103 -3.94 -5.47 -16.84
CA GLN A 103 -3.90 -4.07 -17.28
C GLN A 103 -3.05 -3.22 -16.33
N LEU A 104 -2.22 -2.33 -16.91
CA LEU A 104 -1.50 -1.28 -16.18
C LEU A 104 -1.96 0.09 -16.64
N VAL A 105 -2.22 0.98 -15.68
CA VAL A 105 -2.65 2.35 -15.90
C VAL A 105 -1.67 3.30 -15.23
N GLU A 106 -1.12 4.25 -15.99
CA GLU A 106 -0.28 5.32 -15.47
C GLU A 106 -1.17 6.48 -15.02
N ALA A 107 -1.42 6.54 -13.70
CA ALA A 107 -2.27 7.57 -13.09
C ALA A 107 -1.99 7.66 -11.57
N PRO A 108 -2.24 8.84 -10.95
CA PRO A 108 -2.24 8.95 -9.50
C PRO A 108 -3.45 8.23 -8.89
N GLY A 109 -3.28 7.72 -7.67
CA GLY A 109 -4.36 7.05 -6.93
C GLY A 109 -5.55 7.93 -6.58
N GLU A 110 -5.37 9.25 -6.64
CA GLU A 110 -6.39 10.27 -6.39
C GLU A 110 -7.33 10.53 -7.58
N SER A 111 -6.93 10.10 -8.79
CA SER A 111 -7.71 10.35 -10.01
C SER A 111 -7.37 9.33 -11.08
N VAL A 112 -8.12 8.25 -11.12
CA VAL A 112 -7.89 7.11 -12.00
C VAL A 112 -8.84 7.14 -13.20
N PRO A 113 -8.35 7.05 -14.46
CA PRO A 113 -9.20 7.12 -15.65
C PRO A 113 -9.92 5.78 -15.91
N LEU A 114 -10.61 5.27 -14.89
CA LEU A 114 -11.40 4.04 -14.95
C LEU A 114 -12.87 4.31 -14.60
N LEU A 115 -13.74 3.41 -15.03
CA LEU A 115 -15.18 3.57 -14.86
C LEU A 115 -15.59 3.48 -13.38
N VAL A 116 -16.63 4.21 -13.02
CA VAL A 116 -17.29 4.14 -11.72
C VAL A 116 -17.90 2.76 -11.49
N ALA A 117 -17.87 2.28 -10.25
CA ALA A 117 -18.49 1.01 -9.82
C ALA A 117 -18.10 -0.19 -10.71
N SER A 118 -16.79 -0.32 -11.00
CA SER A 118 -16.25 -1.35 -11.88
C SER A 118 -15.51 -2.46 -11.16
N PHE A 119 -15.21 -2.28 -9.86
CA PHE A 119 -14.37 -3.20 -9.11
C PHE A 119 -15.08 -3.77 -7.87
N ASP A 120 -14.74 -5.01 -7.54
CA ASP A 120 -15.20 -5.71 -6.34
C ASP A 120 -14.25 -5.50 -5.17
N LEU A 121 -12.96 -5.25 -5.48
CA LEU A 121 -11.91 -5.01 -4.50
C LEU A 121 -11.00 -3.87 -4.99
N ALA A 122 -10.76 -2.88 -4.12
CA ALA A 122 -9.66 -1.95 -4.24
C ALA A 122 -8.60 -2.30 -3.19
N LEU A 123 -7.35 -2.38 -3.60
CA LEU A 123 -6.23 -2.74 -2.74
C LEU A 123 -5.14 -1.68 -2.83
N SER A 124 -4.47 -1.41 -1.71
CA SER A 124 -3.26 -0.58 -1.67
C SER A 124 -2.31 -1.08 -0.59
N GLU A 125 -1.16 -1.61 -1.00
CA GLU A 125 -0.11 -2.09 -0.10
C GLU A 125 1.08 -1.15 -0.21
N TYR A 126 1.28 -0.28 0.78
CA TYR A 126 2.27 0.80 0.74
C TYR A 126 2.23 1.65 -0.55
N GLY A 127 1.09 1.66 -1.23
CA GLY A 127 0.84 2.42 -2.45
C GLY A 127 0.15 3.75 -2.16
N ALA A 128 -1.00 4.00 -2.77
CA ALA A 128 -1.76 5.24 -2.57
C ALA A 128 -2.10 5.50 -1.09
N CYS A 129 -2.27 4.45 -0.29
CA CYS A 129 -2.57 4.56 1.15
C CYS A 129 -1.50 5.26 1.98
N LEU A 130 -0.27 5.37 1.46
CA LEU A 130 0.85 6.05 2.10
C LEU A 130 1.28 7.31 1.32
N TRP A 131 1.25 7.26 -0.02
CA TRP A 131 1.88 8.24 -0.91
C TRP A 131 0.89 9.20 -1.58
N ALA A 132 -0.42 8.99 -1.40
CA ALA A 132 -1.47 9.85 -1.93
C ALA A 132 -2.26 10.51 -0.80
N ASP A 133 -2.77 11.72 -1.06
CA ASP A 133 -3.62 12.43 -0.10
C ASP A 133 -4.87 11.60 0.24
N PRO A 134 -5.05 11.16 1.51
CA PRO A 134 -6.19 10.34 1.90
C PRO A 134 -7.54 10.99 1.64
N TYR A 135 -7.62 12.31 1.70
CA TYR A 135 -8.85 13.05 1.40
C TYR A 135 -9.19 13.09 -0.10
N GLN A 136 -8.29 12.59 -0.96
CA GLN A 136 -8.51 12.49 -2.40
C GLN A 136 -8.58 11.03 -2.87
N TRP A 137 -7.68 10.14 -2.42
CA TRP A 137 -7.68 8.76 -2.90
C TRP A 137 -8.79 7.90 -2.29
N ILE A 138 -9.25 8.16 -1.04
CA ILE A 138 -10.40 7.42 -0.44
C ILE A 138 -11.71 7.67 -1.20
N PRO A 139 -12.09 8.93 -1.53
CA PRO A 139 -13.24 9.17 -2.42
C PRO A 139 -13.09 8.49 -3.79
N GLU A 140 -11.88 8.46 -4.34
CA GLU A 140 -11.63 7.81 -5.63
C GLU A 140 -11.76 6.28 -5.52
N ALA A 141 -11.22 5.65 -4.48
CA ALA A 141 -11.45 4.23 -4.21
C ALA A 141 -12.96 3.93 -4.05
N ALA A 142 -13.69 4.80 -3.33
CA ALA A 142 -15.13 4.67 -3.22
C ALA A 142 -15.85 4.79 -4.58
N ARG A 143 -15.40 5.68 -5.46
CA ARG A 143 -15.95 5.83 -6.81
C ARG A 143 -15.75 4.57 -7.66
N LEU A 144 -14.56 3.97 -7.58
CA LEU A 144 -14.18 2.80 -8.37
C LEU A 144 -14.93 1.53 -7.94
N LEU A 145 -15.21 1.38 -6.65
CA LEU A 145 -15.85 0.19 -6.10
C LEU A 145 -17.35 0.13 -6.38
N ARG A 146 -17.84 -1.08 -6.64
CA ARG A 146 -19.28 -1.40 -6.63
C ARG A 146 -19.85 -1.27 -5.21
N PRO A 147 -21.17 -1.05 -5.06
CA PRO A 147 -21.82 -1.28 -3.76
C PRO A 147 -21.53 -2.71 -3.26
N GLY A 148 -21.17 -2.86 -2.00
CA GLY A 148 -20.72 -4.13 -1.40
C GLY A 148 -19.26 -4.48 -1.67
N GLY A 149 -18.55 -3.74 -2.54
CA GLY A 149 -17.11 -3.92 -2.78
C GLY A 149 -16.26 -3.56 -1.58
N ARG A 150 -15.06 -4.11 -1.49
CA ARG A 150 -14.16 -3.91 -0.36
C ARG A 150 -12.98 -3.02 -0.72
N LEU A 151 -12.54 -2.23 0.24
CA LEU A 151 -11.26 -1.54 0.25
C LEU A 151 -10.37 -2.20 1.30
N ILE A 152 -9.18 -2.64 0.89
CA ILE A 152 -8.17 -3.20 1.79
C ILE A 152 -6.88 -2.43 1.56
N PHE A 153 -6.30 -1.88 2.63
CA PHE A 153 -5.02 -1.19 2.49
C PHE A 153 -4.13 -1.41 3.69
N LEU A 154 -2.81 -1.52 3.42
CA LEU A 154 -1.76 -1.64 4.43
C LEU A 154 -0.96 -0.35 4.48
N THR A 155 -0.78 0.18 5.67
CA THR A 155 0.05 1.36 5.94
C THR A 155 0.81 1.20 7.25
N ASN A 156 1.71 2.13 7.55
CA ASN A 156 2.38 2.17 8.84
C ASN A 156 1.38 2.44 9.97
N SER A 157 1.58 1.79 11.12
CA SER A 157 0.74 2.01 12.28
C SER A 157 0.94 3.40 12.91
N ASN A 158 -0.06 3.89 13.62
CA ASN A 158 0.08 5.15 14.35
C ASN A 158 1.20 5.09 15.39
N ILE A 159 1.38 3.96 16.09
CA ILE A 159 2.42 3.82 17.12
C ILE A 159 3.82 3.87 16.49
N ALA A 160 4.00 3.28 15.31
CA ALA A 160 5.26 3.37 14.58
C ALA A 160 5.58 4.82 14.24
N GLN A 161 4.61 5.56 13.67
CA GLN A 161 4.80 6.95 13.29
C GLN A 161 5.10 7.88 14.49
N LEU A 162 4.43 7.64 15.62
CA LEU A 162 4.69 8.41 16.84
C LEU A 162 6.10 8.18 17.39
N CYS A 163 6.66 6.98 17.21
CA CYS A 163 7.97 6.59 17.72
C CYS A 163 9.10 6.73 16.68
N ALA A 164 8.79 7.11 15.42
CA ALA A 164 9.79 7.24 14.37
C ALA A 164 10.67 8.49 14.58
N PRO A 165 11.99 8.34 14.71
CA PRO A 165 12.90 9.47 14.70
C PRO A 165 13.05 10.05 13.29
N ASP A 166 13.59 11.25 13.16
CA ASP A 166 13.88 11.85 11.86
C ASP A 166 15.03 11.11 11.13
N ASP A 167 15.82 10.33 11.85
CA ASP A 167 16.87 9.46 11.33
C ASP A 167 17.04 8.24 12.25
N GLY A 168 17.25 7.06 11.65
CA GLY A 168 17.47 5.81 12.36
C GLY A 168 16.20 5.00 12.62
N ARG A 169 16.32 4.00 13.51
CA ARG A 169 15.25 3.03 13.76
C ARG A 169 14.26 3.48 14.82
N LEU A 170 13.05 2.93 14.72
CA LEU A 170 11.99 3.09 15.72
C LEU A 170 12.49 2.78 17.15
N GLY A 171 12.21 3.70 18.05
CA GLY A 171 12.38 3.52 19.48
C GLY A 171 11.07 3.21 20.19
N THR A 172 11.04 3.48 21.51
CA THR A 172 9.86 3.29 22.35
C THR A 172 9.41 4.60 23.02
N THR A 173 9.88 5.72 22.48
CA THR A 173 9.53 7.07 22.97
C THR A 173 8.66 7.76 21.94
N LEU A 174 7.57 8.38 22.39
CA LEU A 174 6.75 9.23 21.52
C LEU A 174 7.52 10.50 21.19
N LEU A 175 7.77 10.74 19.92
CA LEU A 175 8.60 11.86 19.42
C LEU A 175 7.77 12.97 18.78
N ARG A 176 6.52 12.70 18.46
CA ARG A 176 5.62 13.67 17.82
C ARG A 176 4.19 13.54 18.30
N PRO A 177 3.35 14.60 18.14
CA PRO A 177 1.95 14.54 18.54
C PRO A 177 1.13 13.66 17.57
N LEU A 178 0.14 12.95 18.11
CA LEU A 178 -0.86 12.24 17.33
C LEU A 178 -1.86 13.21 16.66
N PHE A 179 -2.29 14.24 17.40
CA PHE A 179 -3.27 15.20 16.91
C PHE A 179 -2.64 16.09 15.83
N GLY A 180 -3.30 16.15 14.66
CA GLY A 180 -2.81 16.89 13.50
C GLY A 180 -1.84 16.08 12.60
N MET A 181 -1.62 14.80 12.90
CA MET A 181 -0.86 13.93 12.02
C MET A 181 -1.59 13.83 10.66
N TYR A 182 -0.87 14.12 9.58
CA TYR A 182 -1.43 14.12 8.24
C TYR A 182 -0.32 13.99 7.18
N ARG A 183 0.25 15.09 6.74
CA ARG A 183 1.31 15.16 5.75
C ARG A 183 2.67 15.18 6.45
N MET A 184 3.52 14.21 6.14
CA MET A 184 4.83 14.04 6.78
C MET A 184 5.95 14.09 5.74
N GLU A 185 7.06 14.70 6.13
CA GLU A 185 8.30 14.77 5.37
C GLU A 185 9.44 14.25 6.23
N TRP A 186 10.32 13.47 5.64
CA TRP A 186 11.50 12.93 6.29
C TRP A 186 12.74 13.63 5.75
N PRO A 187 13.71 14.04 6.60
CA PRO A 187 14.88 14.80 6.15
C PRO A 187 15.75 14.09 5.12
N SER A 188 15.74 12.76 5.10
CA SER A 188 16.52 11.92 4.18
C SER A 188 15.79 11.57 2.88
N GLU A 189 14.52 11.94 2.74
CA GLU A 189 13.67 11.55 1.62
C GLU A 189 13.15 12.77 0.84
N VAL A 190 12.95 12.60 -0.45
CA VAL A 190 12.31 13.61 -1.29
C VAL A 190 10.80 13.49 -1.22
N GLY A 191 10.31 12.28 -1.01
CA GLY A 191 8.90 11.92 -0.95
C GLY A 191 8.13 12.58 0.19
N VAL A 192 6.82 12.47 0.11
CA VAL A 192 5.87 12.94 1.12
C VAL A 192 4.94 11.79 1.46
N GLU A 193 4.85 11.46 2.72
CA GLU A 193 3.94 10.45 3.24
C GLU A 193 2.69 11.07 3.86
N PHE A 194 1.60 10.30 3.85
CA PHE A 194 0.34 10.70 4.48
C PHE A 194 -0.08 9.68 5.52
N HIS A 195 -0.28 10.15 6.74
CA HIS A 195 -0.67 9.34 7.88
C HIS A 195 -1.84 10.01 8.61
N LEU A 196 -2.88 9.25 8.92
CA LEU A 196 -3.98 9.74 9.72
C LEU A 196 -4.08 8.98 11.05
N PRO A 197 -4.44 9.66 12.15
CA PRO A 197 -4.88 8.96 13.36
C PRO A 197 -6.07 8.02 13.07
N HIS A 198 -6.18 6.90 13.79
CA HIS A 198 -7.28 5.93 13.60
C HIS A 198 -8.66 6.60 13.59
N GLY A 199 -8.89 7.56 14.49
CA GLY A 199 -10.16 8.30 14.53
C GLY A 199 -10.43 9.09 13.24
N GLU A 200 -9.39 9.63 12.59
CA GLU A 200 -9.53 10.34 11.31
C GLU A 200 -9.77 9.35 10.17
N TRP A 201 -9.04 8.21 10.12
CA TRP A 201 -9.31 7.15 9.15
C TRP A 201 -10.76 6.69 9.22
N ILE A 202 -11.28 6.39 10.42
CA ILE A 202 -12.68 5.95 10.60
C ILE A 202 -13.65 7.03 10.13
N ARG A 203 -13.44 8.30 10.47
CA ARG A 203 -14.30 9.40 10.02
C ARG A 203 -14.30 9.56 8.51
N LEU A 204 -13.11 9.54 7.89
CA LEU A 204 -12.95 9.69 6.45
C LEU A 204 -13.61 8.53 5.68
N LEU A 205 -13.33 7.30 6.07
CA LEU A 205 -13.93 6.11 5.46
C LEU A 205 -15.46 6.17 5.54
N ARG A 206 -16.02 6.46 6.72
CA ARG A 206 -17.47 6.57 6.90
C ARG A 206 -18.11 7.71 6.11
N ALA A 207 -17.43 8.85 6.00
CA ALA A 207 -17.90 9.99 5.20
C ALA A 207 -18.04 9.64 3.70
N HIS A 208 -17.24 8.68 3.21
CA HIS A 208 -17.28 8.20 1.82
C HIS A 208 -18.01 6.86 1.63
N GLY A 209 -18.90 6.52 2.58
CA GLY A 209 -19.81 5.38 2.47
C GLY A 209 -19.19 4.03 2.81
N PHE A 210 -18.02 3.99 3.43
CA PHE A 210 -17.43 2.75 3.91
C PHE A 210 -17.88 2.40 5.32
N GLU A 211 -18.04 1.11 5.56
CA GLU A 211 -18.11 0.50 6.89
C GLU A 211 -16.77 -0.18 7.18
N VAL A 212 -16.13 0.19 8.28
CA VAL A 212 -14.87 -0.47 8.71
C VAL A 212 -15.23 -1.85 9.27
N GLU A 213 -14.72 -2.90 8.62
CA GLU A 213 -14.97 -4.29 9.03
C GLU A 213 -13.89 -4.80 9.99
N ALA A 214 -12.63 -4.42 9.74
CA ALA A 214 -11.50 -4.84 10.57
C ALA A 214 -10.33 -3.84 10.49
N LEU A 215 -9.51 -3.88 11.53
CA LEU A 215 -8.16 -3.35 11.58
C LEU A 215 -7.25 -4.47 12.11
N HIS A 216 -6.31 -4.93 11.28
CA HIS A 216 -5.33 -5.94 11.65
C HIS A 216 -4.00 -5.25 11.94
N GLU A 217 -3.59 -5.27 13.19
CA GLU A 217 -2.25 -4.85 13.61
C GLU A 217 -1.28 -6.01 13.36
N LEU A 218 -0.27 -5.79 12.50
CA LEU A 218 0.63 -6.86 12.10
C LEU A 218 1.75 -7.06 13.13
N GLN A 219 1.96 -8.31 13.49
CA GLN A 219 3.09 -8.78 14.30
C GLN A 219 4.11 -9.45 13.39
N ALA A 220 5.38 -9.05 13.48
CA ALA A 220 6.44 -9.71 12.74
C ALA A 220 6.56 -11.19 13.16
N PRO A 221 6.72 -12.12 12.19
CA PRO A 221 6.98 -13.53 12.47
C PRO A 221 8.22 -13.75 13.37
N GLU A 222 8.28 -14.89 14.06
CA GLU A 222 9.42 -15.20 14.94
C GLU A 222 10.75 -15.29 14.18
N ASP A 223 10.72 -15.77 12.95
CA ASP A 223 11.85 -15.90 12.04
C ASP A 223 12.09 -14.67 11.16
N ALA A 224 11.36 -13.57 11.38
CA ALA A 224 11.55 -12.35 10.62
C ALA A 224 12.96 -11.79 10.78
N GLU A 225 13.55 -11.41 9.66
CA GLU A 225 14.85 -10.74 9.57
C GLU A 225 14.69 -9.26 9.27
N ALA A 226 15.72 -8.45 9.58
CA ALA A 226 15.73 -7.04 9.25
C ALA A 226 15.70 -6.86 7.73
N HIS A 227 14.83 -5.99 7.23
CA HIS A 227 14.74 -5.69 5.81
C HIS A 227 15.93 -4.83 5.37
N ARG A 228 16.48 -5.14 4.19
CA ARG A 228 17.71 -4.49 3.71
C ARG A 228 17.52 -3.01 3.37
N TYR A 229 16.34 -2.65 2.86
CA TYR A 229 16.04 -1.29 2.38
C TYR A 229 15.05 -0.54 3.29
N TYR A 230 14.20 -1.25 4.01
CA TYR A 230 13.24 -0.69 4.96
C TYR A 230 13.76 -0.90 6.39
N ASP A 231 14.86 -0.21 6.71
CA ASP A 231 15.60 -0.40 7.97
C ASP A 231 15.08 0.46 9.12
N TYR A 232 13.98 1.17 8.92
CA TYR A 232 13.37 2.03 9.93
C TYR A 232 12.83 1.25 11.14
N VAL A 233 12.53 -0.05 10.98
CA VAL A 233 12.02 -0.91 12.05
C VAL A 233 12.78 -2.24 12.12
N GLY A 234 13.17 -2.65 13.33
CA GLY A 234 13.75 -3.96 13.56
C GLY A 234 12.70 -5.03 13.90
N PRO A 235 12.95 -6.32 13.59
CA PRO A 235 11.99 -7.39 13.87
C PRO A 235 11.66 -7.53 15.37
N ASP A 236 12.63 -7.29 16.27
CA ASP A 236 12.38 -7.33 17.73
C ASP A 236 11.38 -6.26 18.19
N TRP A 237 11.39 -5.09 17.56
CA TRP A 237 10.40 -4.05 17.79
C TRP A 237 9.03 -4.50 17.26
N ALA A 238 8.99 -4.97 16.02
CA ALA A 238 7.74 -5.35 15.34
C ALA A 238 7.11 -6.66 15.91
N ARG A 239 7.84 -7.47 16.66
CA ARG A 239 7.26 -8.57 17.44
C ARG A 239 6.51 -8.12 18.69
N ARG A 240 6.76 -6.90 19.17
CA ARG A 240 6.20 -6.37 20.42
C ARG A 240 5.14 -5.30 20.19
N TRP A 241 5.26 -4.56 19.12
CA TRP A 241 4.36 -3.48 18.75
C TRP A 241 4.10 -3.50 17.24
N PRO A 242 2.91 -3.20 16.78
CA PRO A 242 2.63 -3.18 15.35
C PRO A 242 3.41 -2.06 14.66
N SER A 243 4.25 -2.41 13.68
CA SER A 243 4.84 -1.41 12.77
C SER A 243 3.90 -1.05 11.65
N GLU A 244 2.99 -1.96 11.33
CA GLU A 244 2.11 -1.92 10.17
C GLU A 244 0.71 -2.36 10.56
N GLU A 245 -0.27 -1.86 9.81
CA GLU A 245 -1.67 -2.19 10.01
C GLU A 245 -2.42 -2.31 8.70
N ILE A 246 -3.37 -3.27 8.63
CA ILE A 246 -4.24 -3.47 7.48
C ILE A 246 -5.66 -3.06 7.85
N TRP A 247 -6.20 -2.14 7.07
CA TRP A 247 -7.58 -1.71 7.15
C TRP A 247 -8.45 -2.49 6.16
N VAL A 248 -9.57 -2.99 6.63
CA VAL A 248 -10.60 -3.65 5.80
C VAL A 248 -11.89 -2.87 5.95
N ALA A 249 -12.39 -2.37 4.83
CA ALA A 249 -13.62 -1.59 4.80
C ALA A 249 -14.51 -2.02 3.64
N ARG A 250 -15.83 -2.00 3.84
CA ARG A 250 -16.85 -2.36 2.84
C ARG A 250 -17.62 -1.11 2.41
N LYS A 251 -17.76 -0.92 1.11
CA LYS A 251 -18.62 0.10 0.53
C LYS A 251 -20.08 -0.30 0.70
N ARG A 252 -20.90 0.59 1.28
CA ARG A 252 -22.36 0.45 1.40
C ARG A 252 -23.08 0.69 0.09
#